data_2c835d1c140af9820a1882e3fa10c340
#
_entry.id   2c835d1c140af9820a1882e3fa10c340
#
_cell.length_a   1.000
_cell.length_b   1.000
_cell.length_c   1.000
_cell.angle_alpha   90.00
_cell.angle_beta   90.00
_cell.angle_gamma   90.00
#
_symmetry.space_group_name_H-M   'P 1'
#
loop_
_entity.id
_entity.type
_entity.pdbx_description
1 polymer ?
#
loop_
_entity_poly.entity_id
_entity_poly.type
_entity_poly.pdbx_seq_one_letter_code
_entity_poly.pdbx_strand_id
1 'polypeptide(L)'
;FLARQQSGEINTGLGFGAQKESSVIRKMLQEYEKVTFKQKCLQELACPILNTRAIECYGFTNTGKVQVQDDVIVLSPEYMDPYSSGKKVENLLCEKTISIHHYSASWTTGLQRVKRKTARIIGEDKIIQIKKIIC
;
A
#
# COMPACT_ATOMS: atom_id res chain seq x y z
N PHE A 1 3.23 11.57 -10.65
CA PHE A 1 2.22 10.53 -10.41
C PHE A 1 2.49 9.79 -9.12
N LEU A 2 1.45 9.23 -8.55
CA LEU A 2 1.45 8.33 -7.40
C LEU A 2 0.71 7.04 -7.77
N ALA A 3 1.02 5.93 -7.11
CA ALA A 3 0.35 4.65 -7.34
C ALA A 3 -0.49 4.23 -6.13
N ARG A 4 -1.69 3.71 -6.41
CA ARG A 4 -2.62 3.17 -5.43
C ARG A 4 -2.52 1.64 -5.42
N GLN A 5 -2.48 1.05 -4.24
CA GLN A 5 -2.59 -0.41 -4.08
C GLN A 5 -4.06 -0.87 -4.06
N GLN A 6 -4.31 -2.16 -4.29
CA GLN A 6 -5.69 -2.69 -4.33
C GLN A 6 -6.48 -2.46 -3.04
N SER A 7 -5.81 -2.40 -1.89
CA SER A 7 -6.45 -2.07 -0.61
C SER A 7 -6.89 -0.61 -0.48
N GLY A 8 -6.48 0.24 -1.42
CA GLY A 8 -6.93 1.62 -1.55
C GLY A 8 -5.93 2.69 -1.15
N GLU A 9 -4.86 2.35 -0.46
CA GLU A 9 -3.87 3.31 0.01
C GLU A 9 -2.87 3.70 -1.09
N ILE A 10 -2.28 4.87 -0.97
CA ILE A 10 -1.18 5.34 -1.81
C ILE A 10 0.12 4.74 -1.33
N ASN A 11 0.74 3.95 -2.17
CA ASN A 11 1.98 3.26 -1.83
C ASN A 11 3.12 3.67 -2.76
N THR A 12 4.03 4.51 -2.27
CA THR A 12 5.24 4.92 -3.01
C THR A 12 6.23 3.76 -3.22
N GLY A 13 6.08 2.66 -2.49
CA GLY A 13 6.83 1.43 -2.74
C GLY A 13 6.46 0.70 -4.03
N LEU A 14 5.29 0.98 -4.62
CA LEU A 14 4.91 0.50 -5.96
C LEU A 14 5.66 1.26 -7.05
N GLY A 15 5.86 2.54 -6.82
CA GLY A 15 6.49 3.50 -7.71
C GLY A 15 5.80 4.87 -7.62
N PHE A 16 6.56 5.91 -7.86
CA PHE A 16 6.05 7.27 -7.99
C PHE A 16 7.00 8.12 -8.85
N GLY A 17 6.50 9.21 -9.37
CA GLY A 17 7.31 10.22 -10.05
C GLY A 17 6.86 11.61 -9.63
N ALA A 18 7.81 12.49 -9.38
CA ALA A 18 7.56 13.86 -8.98
C ALA A 18 8.53 14.83 -9.63
N GLN A 19 8.10 16.05 -9.85
CA GLN A 19 8.97 17.14 -10.23
C GLN A 19 9.77 17.62 -9.02
N LYS A 20 10.87 18.28 -9.27
CA LYS A 20 11.64 18.97 -8.23
C LYS A 20 10.70 19.91 -7.46
N GLU A 21 10.83 19.94 -6.13
CA GLU A 21 10.04 20.80 -5.23
C GLU A 21 8.53 20.55 -5.23
N SER A 22 8.09 19.34 -5.61
CA SER A 22 6.68 18.97 -5.61
C SER A 22 6.01 19.23 -4.26
N SER A 23 4.90 19.98 -4.28
CA SER A 23 4.10 20.31 -3.10
C SER A 23 3.52 19.07 -2.44
N VAL A 24 3.15 18.06 -3.24
CA VAL A 24 2.61 16.79 -2.76
C VAL A 24 3.66 15.99 -2.01
N ILE A 25 4.89 15.91 -2.53
CA ILE A 25 5.98 15.21 -1.83
C ILE A 25 6.34 15.95 -0.53
N ARG A 26 6.35 17.28 -0.54
CA ARG A 26 6.53 18.07 0.69
C ARG A 26 5.43 17.76 1.71
N LYS A 27 4.19 17.66 1.28
CA LYS A 27 3.06 17.30 2.15
C LYS A 27 3.21 15.91 2.74
N MET A 28 3.64 14.93 1.93
CA MET A 28 3.96 13.59 2.44
C MET A 28 5.03 13.64 3.53
N LEU A 29 6.13 14.33 3.31
CA LEU A 29 7.20 14.48 4.32
C LEU A 29 6.67 15.10 5.62
N GLN A 30 5.81 16.12 5.54
CA GLN A 30 5.18 16.72 6.72
C GLN A 30 4.32 15.73 7.53
N GLU A 31 3.69 14.74 6.90
CA GLU A 31 2.98 13.69 7.65
C GLU A 31 3.94 12.80 8.45
N TYR A 32 5.14 12.54 7.94
CA TYR A 32 6.19 11.81 8.70
C TYR A 32 6.76 12.64 9.87
N GLU A 33 6.85 13.96 9.73
CA GLU A 33 7.31 14.85 10.81
C GLU A 33 6.36 14.87 12.01
N LYS A 34 5.05 14.63 11.79
CA LYS A 34 4.04 14.62 12.86
C LYS A 34 4.04 13.34 13.69
N VAL A 35 4.71 12.28 13.25
CA VAL A 35 4.63 10.98 13.89
C VAL A 35 5.90 10.67 14.68
N THR A 36 5.73 10.06 15.86
CA THR A 36 6.83 9.54 16.67
C THR A 36 6.89 8.03 16.50
N PHE A 37 8.06 7.50 16.19
CA PHE A 37 8.26 6.07 16.08
C PHE A 37 7.97 5.38 17.42
N LYS A 38 6.94 4.54 17.44
CA LYS A 38 6.59 3.66 18.56
C LYS A 38 6.43 2.25 18.03
N GLN A 39 7.21 1.31 18.53
CA GLN A 39 7.21 -0.07 18.07
C GLN A 39 5.81 -0.75 18.12
N LYS A 40 4.94 -0.32 19.04
CA LYS A 40 3.58 -0.84 19.17
C LYS A 40 2.61 -0.35 18.09
N CYS A 41 2.94 0.73 17.37
CA CYS A 41 2.07 1.37 16.38
C CYS A 41 2.64 1.31 14.96
N LEU A 42 3.45 0.30 14.63
CA LEU A 42 4.12 0.18 13.32
C LEU A 42 3.15 0.18 12.14
N GLN A 43 1.95 -0.35 12.31
CA GLN A 43 0.96 -0.37 11.24
C GLN A 43 0.46 1.03 10.89
N GLU A 44 0.28 1.90 11.89
CA GLU A 44 -0.16 3.29 11.70
C GLU A 44 0.94 4.17 11.08
N LEU A 45 2.20 3.75 11.22
CA LEU A 45 3.37 4.42 10.66
C LEU A 45 3.76 3.88 9.28
N ALA A 46 3.02 2.94 8.74
CA ALA A 46 3.31 2.39 7.44
C ALA A 46 3.19 3.46 6.35
N CYS A 47 4.15 3.48 5.43
CA CYS A 47 4.21 4.41 4.30
C CYS A 47 2.86 4.56 3.57
N PRO A 48 2.10 3.50 3.23
CA PRO A 48 0.82 3.69 2.56
C PRO A 48 -0.19 4.50 3.37
N ILE A 49 -0.23 4.34 4.70
CA ILE A 49 -1.17 5.07 5.57
C ILE A 49 -0.82 6.56 5.60
N LEU A 50 0.45 6.90 5.82
CA LEU A 50 0.89 8.30 5.90
C LEU A 50 0.76 9.02 4.57
N ASN A 51 1.11 8.35 3.47
CA ASN A 51 0.98 8.91 2.13
C ASN A 51 -0.48 9.16 1.75
N THR A 52 -1.39 8.23 2.08
CA THR A 52 -2.83 8.40 1.83
C THR A 52 -3.36 9.60 2.57
N ARG A 53 -3.04 9.74 3.85
CA ARG A 53 -3.41 10.91 4.68
C ARG A 53 -2.92 12.23 4.06
N ALA A 54 -1.69 12.23 3.54
CA ALA A 54 -1.11 13.42 2.92
C ALA A 54 -1.89 13.90 1.70
N ILE A 55 -2.43 13.00 0.89
CA ILE A 55 -3.12 13.36 -0.35
C ILE A 55 -4.63 13.54 -0.19
N GLU A 56 -5.22 13.10 0.91
CA GLU A 56 -6.66 13.33 1.18
C GLU A 56 -7.00 14.82 1.18
N CYS A 57 -6.11 15.69 1.65
CA CYS A 57 -6.32 17.13 1.63
C CYS A 57 -6.38 17.73 0.22
N TYR A 58 -5.94 17.01 -0.82
CA TYR A 58 -6.11 17.39 -2.23
C TYR A 58 -7.42 16.84 -2.84
N GLY A 59 -8.30 16.24 -2.04
CA GLY A 59 -9.59 15.73 -2.49
C GLY A 59 -9.53 14.35 -3.17
N PHE A 60 -8.39 13.66 -3.14
CA PHE A 60 -8.30 12.29 -3.64
C PHE A 60 -9.04 11.31 -2.73
N THR A 61 -9.86 10.45 -3.33
CA THR A 61 -10.64 9.45 -2.62
C THR A 61 -10.36 8.05 -3.18
N ASN A 62 -10.71 7.01 -2.44
CA ASN A 62 -10.53 5.64 -2.92
C ASN A 62 -11.67 5.22 -3.86
N THR A 63 -11.56 5.57 -5.13
CA THR A 63 -12.53 5.20 -6.17
C THR A 63 -12.14 3.96 -6.98
N GLY A 64 -10.93 3.44 -6.77
CA GLY A 64 -10.37 2.37 -7.62
C GLY A 64 -10.07 2.79 -9.06
N LYS A 65 -10.21 4.07 -9.40
CA LYS A 65 -9.98 4.64 -10.74
C LYS A 65 -8.80 5.61 -10.73
N VAL A 66 -8.24 5.87 -11.91
CA VAL A 66 -7.29 6.97 -12.10
C VAL A 66 -7.96 8.28 -11.74
N GLN A 67 -7.29 9.08 -10.94
CA GLN A 67 -7.75 10.41 -10.55
C GLN A 67 -6.69 11.44 -10.93
N VAL A 68 -7.14 12.56 -11.44
CA VAL A 68 -6.28 13.70 -11.79
C VAL A 68 -6.86 14.93 -11.11
N GLN A 69 -6.02 15.61 -10.33
CA GLN A 69 -6.37 16.88 -9.70
C GLN A 69 -5.14 17.78 -9.75
N ASP A 70 -5.32 18.97 -10.26
CA ASP A 70 -4.24 19.92 -10.53
C ASP A 70 -3.11 19.25 -11.36
N ASP A 71 -1.90 19.20 -10.85
CA ASP A 71 -0.72 18.58 -11.45
C ASP A 71 -0.45 17.15 -10.90
N VAL A 72 -1.40 16.58 -10.15
CA VAL A 72 -1.24 15.27 -9.48
C VAL A 72 -2.09 14.21 -10.16
N ILE A 73 -1.46 13.09 -10.51
CA ILE A 73 -2.11 11.90 -11.04
C ILE A 73 -1.98 10.77 -10.02
N VAL A 74 -3.10 10.18 -9.61
CA VAL A 74 -3.14 8.96 -8.83
C VAL A 74 -3.56 7.81 -9.75
N LEU A 75 -2.64 6.89 -10.01
CA LEU A 75 -2.88 5.70 -10.83
C LEU A 75 -3.68 4.66 -10.04
N SER A 76 -4.62 4.03 -10.72
CA SER A 76 -5.39 2.90 -10.19
C SER A 76 -4.53 1.62 -10.08
N PRO A 77 -4.96 0.60 -9.30
CA PRO A 77 -4.14 -0.56 -8.98
C PRO A 77 -3.64 -1.36 -10.18
N GLU A 78 -4.41 -1.44 -11.27
CA GLU A 78 -4.03 -2.19 -12.48
C GLU A 78 -2.70 -1.72 -13.09
N TYR A 79 -2.27 -0.49 -12.82
CA TYR A 79 -1.02 0.03 -13.36
C TYR A 79 0.22 -0.53 -12.67
N MET A 80 0.21 -0.65 -11.33
CA MET A 80 1.43 -0.97 -10.55
C MET A 80 1.21 -1.99 -9.43
N ASP A 81 -0.04 -2.38 -9.14
CA ASP A 81 -0.39 -3.39 -8.13
C ASP A 81 -1.43 -4.40 -8.65
N PRO A 82 -1.22 -5.00 -9.84
CA PRO A 82 -2.19 -5.91 -10.43
C PRO A 82 -2.38 -7.22 -9.64
N TYR A 83 -1.42 -7.56 -8.77
CA TYR A 83 -1.42 -8.76 -7.92
C TYR A 83 -1.16 -8.39 -6.47
N SER A 84 -2.08 -7.72 -5.83
CA SER A 84 -1.94 -7.36 -4.42
C SER A 84 -1.81 -8.59 -3.51
N SER A 85 -1.18 -8.42 -2.37
CA SER A 85 -1.18 -9.44 -1.29
C SER A 85 -2.23 -9.09 -0.25
N GLY A 86 -3.40 -9.71 -0.29
CA GLY A 86 -4.45 -9.41 0.69
C GLY A 86 -5.60 -10.41 0.67
N LYS A 87 -6.64 -10.14 1.45
CA LYS A 87 -7.81 -11.02 1.62
C LYS A 87 -8.71 -11.08 0.38
N LYS A 88 -8.70 -10.05 -0.44
CA LYS A 88 -9.48 -9.95 -1.68
C LYS A 88 -8.54 -9.49 -2.78
N VAL A 89 -7.73 -10.42 -3.27
CA VAL A 89 -6.82 -10.15 -4.37
C VAL A 89 -7.56 -10.43 -5.67
N GLU A 90 -7.72 -9.39 -6.46
CA GLU A 90 -8.18 -9.51 -7.84
C GLU A 90 -6.97 -9.55 -8.77
N ASN A 91 -7.07 -10.32 -9.83
CA ASN A 91 -6.11 -10.25 -10.92
C ASN A 91 -6.50 -9.11 -11.84
N LEU A 92 -5.81 -7.98 -11.70
CA LEU A 92 -6.03 -6.77 -12.48
C LEU A 92 -5.02 -6.61 -13.62
N LEU A 93 -4.23 -7.67 -13.94
CA LEU A 93 -3.26 -7.62 -15.02
C LEU A 93 -3.93 -7.30 -16.35
N CYS A 94 -3.45 -6.26 -17.02
CA CYS A 94 -3.97 -5.80 -18.29
C CYS A 94 -2.88 -5.06 -19.09
N GLU A 95 -3.20 -4.61 -20.30
CA GLU A 95 -2.29 -3.85 -21.16
C GLU A 95 -1.78 -2.54 -20.54
N LYS A 96 -2.48 -1.99 -19.55
CA LYS A 96 -2.08 -0.77 -18.83
C LYS A 96 -1.05 -1.05 -17.72
N THR A 97 -0.78 -2.30 -17.41
CA THR A 97 0.15 -2.65 -16.33
C THR A 97 1.58 -2.28 -16.68
N ILE A 98 2.17 -1.39 -15.90
CA ILE A 98 3.54 -0.87 -16.07
C ILE A 98 4.53 -1.69 -15.26
N SER A 99 4.13 -2.08 -14.04
CA SER A 99 4.99 -2.85 -13.11
C SER A 99 4.17 -3.79 -12.24
N ILE A 100 4.85 -4.77 -11.65
CA ILE A 100 4.26 -5.75 -10.73
C ILE A 100 5.03 -5.74 -9.43
N HIS A 101 4.37 -5.41 -8.34
CA HIS A 101 4.96 -5.46 -7.00
C HIS A 101 4.77 -6.86 -6.40
N HIS A 102 5.87 -7.57 -6.18
CA HIS A 102 5.81 -8.98 -5.72
C HIS A 102 5.64 -9.16 -4.21
N TYR A 103 5.65 -8.10 -3.41
CA TYR A 103 5.52 -8.17 -1.94
C TYR A 103 6.43 -9.21 -1.28
N SER A 104 7.67 -9.35 -1.77
CA SER A 104 8.62 -10.36 -1.31
C SER A 104 8.99 -10.21 0.16
N ALA A 105 8.83 -9.00 0.71
CA ALA A 105 9.14 -8.68 2.10
C ALA A 105 10.53 -9.20 2.52
N SER A 106 11.55 -8.90 1.72
CA SER A 106 12.93 -9.40 1.86
C SER A 106 13.56 -9.06 3.22
N TRP A 107 13.06 -8.01 3.89
CA TRP A 107 13.49 -7.59 5.23
C TRP A 107 12.94 -8.47 6.36
N THR A 108 12.05 -9.41 6.09
CA THR A 108 11.49 -10.28 7.12
C THR A 108 12.42 -11.45 7.44
N THR A 109 12.43 -11.89 8.71
CA THR A 109 13.19 -13.07 9.13
C THR A 109 12.66 -14.35 8.47
N GLY A 110 13.46 -15.41 8.42
CA GLY A 110 13.08 -16.69 7.83
C GLY A 110 11.78 -17.24 8.42
N LEU A 111 11.61 -17.16 9.75
CA LEU A 111 10.40 -17.60 10.46
C LEU A 111 9.16 -16.78 10.06
N GLN A 112 9.30 -15.46 9.90
CA GLN A 112 8.22 -14.60 9.45
C GLN A 112 7.83 -14.89 7.99
N ARG A 113 8.80 -15.24 7.13
CA ARG A 113 8.53 -15.66 5.74
C ARG A 113 7.74 -16.95 5.69
N VAL A 114 8.09 -17.93 6.52
CA VAL A 114 7.34 -19.20 6.61
C VAL A 114 5.90 -18.91 7.06
N LYS A 115 5.71 -18.16 8.15
CA LYS A 115 4.38 -17.76 8.61
C LYS A 115 3.53 -17.08 7.53
N ARG A 116 4.13 -16.18 6.74
CA ARG A 116 3.44 -15.51 5.63
C ARG A 116 3.08 -16.45 4.49
N LYS A 117 3.99 -17.36 4.11
CA LYS A 117 3.70 -18.39 3.09
C LYS A 117 2.55 -19.29 3.53
N THR A 118 2.56 -19.74 4.79
CA THR A 118 1.50 -20.57 5.37
C THR A 118 0.16 -19.81 5.42
N ALA A 119 0.21 -18.52 5.78
CA ALA A 119 -0.98 -17.67 5.80
C ALA A 119 -1.61 -17.51 4.41
N ARG A 120 -0.80 -17.38 3.36
CA ARG A 120 -1.28 -17.33 1.96
C ARG A 120 -1.94 -18.63 1.51
N ILE A 121 -1.40 -19.79 1.93
CA ILE A 121 -1.91 -21.11 1.54
C ILE A 121 -3.20 -21.46 2.29
N ILE A 122 -3.23 -21.19 3.59
CA ILE A 122 -4.37 -21.58 4.48
C ILE A 122 -5.51 -20.55 4.37
N GLY A 123 -5.23 -19.33 3.94
CA GLY A 123 -6.14 -18.18 4.00
C GLY A 123 -6.15 -17.52 5.39
N GLU A 124 -6.08 -16.21 5.41
CA GLU A 124 -6.02 -15.45 6.67
C GLU A 124 -7.24 -15.67 7.57
N ASP A 125 -8.41 -15.90 6.98
CA ASP A 125 -9.66 -16.14 7.76
C ASP A 125 -9.60 -17.42 8.58
N LYS A 126 -9.00 -18.49 8.04
CA LYS A 126 -8.77 -19.73 8.80
C LYS A 126 -7.74 -19.54 9.91
N ILE A 127 -6.72 -18.73 9.69
CA ILE A 127 -5.71 -18.41 10.72
C ILE A 127 -6.33 -17.61 11.87
N ILE A 128 -7.23 -16.67 11.57
CA ILE A 128 -7.95 -15.89 12.60
C ILE A 128 -8.86 -16.81 13.40
N GLN A 129 -9.54 -17.77 12.77
CA GLN A 129 -10.34 -18.78 13.46
C GLN A 129 -9.48 -19.67 14.37
N ILE A 130 -8.34 -20.16 13.89
CA ILE A 130 -7.40 -20.96 14.67
C ILE A 130 -6.87 -20.18 15.88
N LYS A 131 -6.53 -18.89 15.72
CA LYS A 131 -6.10 -18.06 16.84
C LYS A 131 -7.19 -17.86 17.90
N LYS A 132 -8.45 -17.76 17.50
CA LYS A 132 -9.59 -17.65 18.43
C LYS A 132 -9.87 -18.94 19.21
N ILE A 133 -9.41 -20.08 18.73
CA ILE A 133 -9.58 -21.39 19.39
C ILE A 133 -8.43 -21.67 20.38
N ILE A 134 -7.26 -21.06 20.14
CA ILE A 134 -6.04 -21.31 20.94
C ILE A 134 -5.85 -20.26 22.06
N CYS A 135 -6.53 -19.12 21.97
CA CYS A 135 -6.61 -18.11 23.03
C CYS A 135 -7.94 -18.20 23.76
#